data_13420799b59c5874f9923ec34877acae
#
_entry.id   13420799b59c5874f9923ec34877acae
#
_cell.length_a   1.000
_cell.length_b   1.000
_cell.length_c   1.000
_cell.angle_alpha   90.00
_cell.angle_beta   90.00
_cell.angle_gamma   90.00
#
_symmetry.space_group_name_H-M   'P 1'
#
loop_
_entity.id
_entity.type
_entity.pdbx_description
1 polymer ?
#
loop_
_entity_poly.entity_id
_entity_poly.type
_entity_poly.pdbx_seq_one_letter_code
_entity_poly.pdbx_strand_id
1 'polypeptide(L)'
;MHDPHAVHEDILVALEASGQIVTGTAELDEGTYTIGKRTFGFHPAGPLSGVYATTDPGYNAVKQADLPAGYSALPASANLLFDITTDTIGSATANFWYWDGADDDADGDYYDDVDWTPVPTGYTYEFDKMGIFSAIADGSASGVPGFTIATTDGNGYLHQHLNMYIDDGDGSTATVPQDGFYLVGIDLYMNEPGVLRSETLYFVPGVGAHTPAQHRDGAVAWVNDNLVIPEPAGLSLLAMGGLALIRRRMTNVQSC
;
A
#
# COMPACT_ATOMS: atom_id res chain seq x y z
N MET A 1 -0.42 6.24 26.92
CA MET A 1 -1.36 7.39 26.95
C MET A 1 -1.88 7.49 25.54
N HIS A 2 -3.16 7.19 25.31
CA HIS A 2 -3.74 7.24 23.96
C HIS A 2 -3.80 8.73 23.57
N ASP A 3 -3.23 9.09 22.43
CA ASP A 3 -3.37 10.44 21.88
C ASP A 3 -4.83 10.58 21.40
N PRO A 4 -5.66 11.43 22.04
CA PRO A 4 -7.06 11.58 21.63
C PRO A 4 -7.24 12.30 20.28
N HIS A 5 -6.14 12.62 19.60
CA HIS A 5 -6.11 13.28 18.30
C HIS A 5 -5.40 12.44 17.23
N ALA A 6 -5.12 11.14 17.49
CA ALA A 6 -4.70 10.25 16.42
C ALA A 6 -5.88 10.14 15.42
N VAL A 7 -5.80 10.90 14.35
CA VAL A 7 -6.75 10.84 13.23
C VAL A 7 -6.72 9.40 12.70
N HIS A 8 -7.85 8.71 12.74
CA HIS A 8 -8.00 7.40 12.14
C HIS A 8 -8.00 7.56 10.62
N GLU A 9 -6.84 7.35 10.04
CA GLU A 9 -6.65 7.44 8.60
C GLU A 9 -6.84 6.04 7.99
N ASP A 10 -8.02 5.82 7.37
CA ASP A 10 -8.31 4.61 6.62
C ASP A 10 -7.86 4.73 5.16
N ILE A 11 -7.72 3.58 4.50
CA ILE A 11 -7.45 3.50 3.06
C ILE A 11 -8.75 3.77 2.32
N LEU A 12 -8.85 4.92 1.66
CA LEU A 12 -9.93 5.17 0.70
C LEU A 12 -9.72 4.32 -0.55
N VAL A 13 -10.78 3.67 -1.01
CA VAL A 13 -10.79 2.88 -2.25
C VAL A 13 -11.88 3.42 -3.19
N ALA A 14 -11.51 3.79 -4.41
CA ALA A 14 -12.42 4.33 -5.42
C ALA A 14 -12.00 3.87 -6.83
N LEU A 15 -12.77 4.23 -7.84
CA LEU A 15 -12.42 4.03 -9.26
C LEU A 15 -12.10 5.37 -9.92
N GLU A 16 -11.05 5.40 -10.72
CA GLU A 16 -10.83 6.48 -11.68
C GLU A 16 -11.62 6.26 -12.99
N ALA A 17 -11.59 7.24 -13.90
CA ALA A 17 -12.34 7.19 -15.14
C ALA A 17 -11.96 6.02 -16.09
N SER A 18 -10.76 5.47 -15.95
CA SER A 18 -10.29 4.28 -16.69
C SER A 18 -10.96 2.99 -16.19
N GLY A 19 -11.57 3.00 -15.01
CA GLY A 19 -12.03 1.84 -14.28
C GLY A 19 -10.97 1.23 -13.36
N GLN A 20 -9.77 1.82 -13.26
CA GLN A 20 -8.73 1.35 -12.34
C GLN A 20 -9.09 1.67 -10.89
N ILE A 21 -8.86 0.72 -10.00
CA ILE A 21 -8.95 0.97 -8.57
C ILE A 21 -7.80 1.90 -8.16
N VAL A 22 -8.15 2.97 -7.48
CA VAL A 22 -7.20 3.92 -6.90
C VAL A 22 -7.38 3.98 -5.40
N THR A 23 -6.30 4.33 -4.68
CA THR A 23 -6.31 4.47 -3.23
C THR A 23 -6.02 5.91 -2.79
N GLY A 24 -6.35 6.18 -1.54
CA GLY A 24 -6.17 7.47 -0.92
C GLY A 24 -6.40 7.39 0.58
N THR A 25 -6.79 8.49 1.20
CA THR A 25 -7.11 8.54 2.62
C THR A 25 -8.57 8.87 2.87
N ALA A 26 -9.15 8.23 3.87
CA ALA A 26 -10.47 8.49 4.41
C ALA A 26 -10.34 8.87 5.88
N GLU A 27 -10.55 10.13 6.20
CA GLU A 27 -10.64 10.64 7.57
C GLU A 27 -12.11 10.68 7.98
N LEU A 28 -12.58 9.59 8.58
CA LEU A 28 -14.01 9.36 8.81
C LEU A 28 -14.62 10.38 9.76
N ASP A 29 -13.88 10.80 10.78
CA ASP A 29 -14.32 11.76 11.79
C ASP A 29 -14.54 13.16 11.20
N GLU A 30 -13.78 13.50 10.16
CA GLU A 30 -13.86 14.79 9.48
C GLU A 30 -14.68 14.71 8.19
N GLY A 31 -14.99 13.52 7.69
CA GLY A 31 -15.63 13.30 6.39
C GLY A 31 -14.76 13.77 5.23
N THR A 32 -13.43 13.73 5.39
CA THR A 32 -12.47 14.17 4.37
C THR A 32 -11.92 12.98 3.59
N TYR A 33 -11.95 13.07 2.27
CA TYR A 33 -11.53 12.01 1.35
C TYR A 33 -10.55 12.55 0.33
N THR A 34 -9.34 11.99 0.29
CA THR A 34 -8.31 12.37 -0.69
C THR A 34 -7.87 11.15 -1.50
N ILE A 35 -7.46 11.34 -2.75
CA ILE A 35 -6.96 10.29 -3.64
C ILE A 35 -5.46 10.50 -3.88
N GLY A 36 -4.75 9.42 -4.16
CA GLY A 36 -3.35 9.43 -4.59
C GLY A 36 -2.37 8.94 -3.53
N LYS A 37 -2.82 8.57 -2.33
CA LYS A 37 -1.95 7.95 -1.32
C LYS A 37 -1.92 6.44 -1.54
N ARG A 38 -0.71 5.89 -1.64
CA ARG A 38 -0.45 4.46 -1.81
C ARG A 38 0.48 3.87 -0.75
N THR A 39 1.03 4.70 0.14
CA THR A 39 1.93 4.25 1.22
C THR A 39 1.38 4.66 2.57
N PHE A 40 1.20 3.68 3.44
CA PHE A 40 0.59 3.83 4.76
C PHE A 40 1.59 3.41 5.85
N GLY A 41 2.11 4.39 6.57
CA GLY A 41 2.99 4.18 7.72
C GLY A 41 2.20 4.20 9.02
N PHE A 42 2.41 3.19 9.89
CA PHE A 42 1.70 3.09 11.16
C PHE A 42 2.52 2.32 12.21
N HIS A 43 2.03 2.30 13.45
CA HIS A 43 2.67 1.58 14.55
C HIS A 43 1.68 0.54 15.11
N PRO A 44 1.91 -0.76 14.86
CA PRO A 44 1.15 -1.83 15.48
C PRO A 44 1.29 -1.79 17.00
N ALA A 45 0.22 -2.15 17.71
CA ALA A 45 0.28 -2.32 19.16
C ALA A 45 1.03 -3.61 19.52
N GLY A 46 1.74 -3.60 20.64
CA GLY A 46 2.38 -4.81 21.12
C GLY A 46 3.74 -4.56 21.77
N PRO A 47 4.54 -5.63 21.95
CA PRO A 47 4.18 -7.02 21.60
C PRO A 47 3.14 -7.62 22.55
N LEU A 48 2.22 -8.39 21.99
CA LEU A 48 1.29 -9.21 22.76
C LEU A 48 1.51 -10.69 22.39
N SER A 49 1.92 -11.49 23.35
CA SER A 49 2.23 -12.91 23.13
C SER A 49 3.25 -13.17 22.01
N GLY A 50 4.28 -12.32 21.90
CA GLY A 50 5.35 -12.48 20.91
C GLY A 50 5.10 -11.78 19.56
N VAL A 51 3.90 -11.25 19.30
CA VAL A 51 3.55 -10.64 18.03
C VAL A 51 3.18 -9.17 18.17
N TYR A 52 3.41 -8.38 17.13
CA TYR A 52 2.84 -7.05 16.99
C TYR A 52 1.58 -7.13 16.15
N ALA A 53 0.51 -6.43 16.56
CA ALA A 53 -0.79 -6.51 15.92
C ALA A 53 -1.46 -5.16 15.77
N THR A 54 -2.23 -4.99 14.69
CA THR A 54 -3.10 -3.84 14.46
C THR A 54 -4.30 -4.24 13.62
N THR A 55 -5.33 -3.40 13.62
CA THR A 55 -6.43 -3.45 12.68
C THR A 55 -6.43 -2.23 11.76
N ASP A 56 -5.55 -1.27 11.99
CA ASP A 56 -5.43 -0.04 11.23
C ASP A 56 -4.21 -0.07 10.30
N PRO A 57 -4.33 0.53 9.09
CA PRO A 57 -5.52 1.20 8.55
C PRO A 57 -6.60 0.21 8.08
N GLY A 58 -7.86 0.63 8.21
CA GLY A 58 -9.01 -0.06 7.60
C GLY A 58 -9.16 0.27 6.11
N TYR A 59 -10.06 -0.44 5.43
CA TYR A 59 -10.45 -0.19 4.04
C TYR A 59 -11.81 0.48 4.00
N ASN A 60 -11.91 1.59 3.28
CA ASN A 60 -13.12 2.38 3.19
C ASN A 60 -13.43 2.72 1.72
N ALA A 61 -14.61 2.34 1.25
CA ALA A 61 -15.14 2.86 -0.01
C ALA A 61 -16.41 3.65 0.31
N VAL A 62 -16.48 4.87 -0.21
CA VAL A 62 -17.56 5.80 0.09
C VAL A 62 -18.55 5.89 -1.06
N LYS A 63 -19.72 6.46 -0.78
CA LYS A 63 -20.76 6.66 -1.79
C LYS A 63 -20.30 7.67 -2.84
N GLN A 64 -20.87 7.59 -4.03
CA GLN A 64 -20.54 8.51 -5.14
C GLN A 64 -20.61 9.99 -4.77
N ALA A 65 -21.53 10.38 -3.88
CA ALA A 65 -21.73 11.77 -3.50
C ALA A 65 -20.58 12.34 -2.63
N ASP A 66 -19.81 11.45 -1.99
CA ASP A 66 -18.76 11.81 -1.05
C ASP A 66 -17.37 11.79 -1.70
N LEU A 67 -17.27 11.28 -2.94
CA LEU A 67 -16.00 11.20 -3.66
C LEU A 67 -15.61 12.54 -4.31
N PRO A 68 -14.29 12.81 -4.41
CA PRO A 68 -13.79 13.91 -5.22
C PRO A 68 -14.22 13.81 -6.68
N ALA A 69 -14.30 14.96 -7.36
CA ALA A 69 -14.66 15.00 -8.77
C ALA A 69 -13.67 14.21 -9.63
N GLY A 70 -14.17 13.41 -10.58
CA GLY A 70 -13.35 12.57 -11.47
C GLY A 70 -13.23 11.12 -11.01
N TYR A 71 -13.72 10.79 -9.82
CA TYR A 71 -13.72 9.43 -9.28
C TYR A 71 -15.13 8.87 -9.14
N SER A 72 -15.22 7.55 -9.10
CA SER A 72 -16.48 6.81 -8.99
C SER A 72 -16.45 5.83 -7.83
N ALA A 73 -17.63 5.61 -7.24
CA ALA A 73 -17.81 4.56 -6.22
C ALA A 73 -17.52 3.17 -6.82
N LEU A 74 -17.17 2.24 -5.96
CA LEU A 74 -17.02 0.83 -6.35
C LEU A 74 -18.36 0.26 -6.82
N PRO A 75 -18.35 -0.80 -7.66
CA PRO A 75 -19.58 -1.51 -8.05
C PRO A 75 -20.36 -2.01 -6.83
N ALA A 76 -21.68 -1.94 -6.92
CA ALA A 76 -22.58 -2.39 -5.87
C ALA A 76 -22.58 -3.93 -5.74
N SER A 77 -22.66 -4.44 -4.52
CA SER A 77 -22.74 -5.87 -4.18
C SER A 77 -21.58 -6.71 -4.77
N ALA A 78 -20.41 -6.10 -4.90
CA ALA A 78 -19.22 -6.69 -5.49
C ALA A 78 -18.14 -6.91 -4.41
N ASN A 79 -17.30 -7.92 -4.61
CA ASN A 79 -16.24 -8.27 -3.67
C ASN A 79 -14.98 -7.46 -3.98
N LEU A 80 -14.42 -6.79 -2.97
CA LEU A 80 -13.07 -6.24 -2.97
C LEU A 80 -12.12 -7.32 -2.44
N LEU A 81 -11.10 -7.65 -3.21
CA LEU A 81 -10.08 -8.65 -2.90
C LEU A 81 -8.69 -8.01 -2.95
N PHE A 82 -7.69 -8.72 -2.44
CA PHE A 82 -6.29 -8.34 -2.59
C PHE A 82 -5.42 -9.55 -2.88
N ASP A 83 -4.23 -9.29 -3.42
CA ASP A 83 -3.10 -10.22 -3.46
C ASP A 83 -1.88 -9.53 -2.86
N ILE A 84 -1.02 -10.26 -2.14
CA ILE A 84 0.29 -9.76 -1.72
C ILE A 84 1.24 -9.81 -2.91
N THR A 85 1.90 -8.70 -3.19
CA THR A 85 2.85 -8.55 -4.30
C THR A 85 4.28 -8.87 -3.90
N THR A 86 5.18 -8.87 -4.86
CA THR A 86 6.62 -8.87 -4.63
C THR A 86 7.22 -7.60 -5.21
N ASP A 87 8.22 -7.08 -4.55
CA ASP A 87 9.05 -6.00 -5.06
C ASP A 87 10.47 -6.47 -5.30
N THR A 88 11.19 -5.74 -6.15
CA THR A 88 12.63 -5.92 -6.34
C THR A 88 13.33 -4.66 -5.88
N ILE A 89 14.09 -4.78 -4.78
CA ILE A 89 14.87 -3.68 -4.21
C ILE A 89 16.35 -4.09 -4.33
N GLY A 90 17.13 -3.26 -4.99
CA GLY A 90 18.51 -3.61 -5.33
C GLY A 90 18.58 -4.88 -6.20
N SER A 91 19.18 -5.94 -5.68
CA SER A 91 19.30 -7.25 -6.37
C SER A 91 18.39 -8.34 -5.81
N ALA A 92 17.64 -8.06 -4.76
CA ALA A 92 16.74 -9.01 -4.11
C ALA A 92 15.29 -8.83 -4.58
N THR A 93 14.53 -9.93 -4.61
CA THR A 93 13.08 -9.91 -4.83
C THR A 93 12.43 -10.59 -3.63
N ALA A 94 11.47 -9.93 -2.99
CA ALA A 94 10.76 -10.46 -1.84
C ALA A 94 9.34 -9.89 -1.75
N ASN A 95 8.46 -10.55 -0.98
CA ASN A 95 7.13 -10.11 -0.67
C ASN A 95 7.02 -9.46 0.73
N PHE A 96 8.12 -9.46 1.51
CA PHE A 96 8.20 -8.87 2.84
C PHE A 96 9.64 -8.42 3.13
N TRP A 97 9.79 -7.16 3.59
CA TRP A 97 11.07 -6.49 3.75
C TRP A 97 11.23 -5.92 5.15
N TYR A 98 12.48 -5.69 5.53
CA TYR A 98 12.88 -5.15 6.82
C TYR A 98 13.97 -4.09 6.65
N TRP A 99 13.88 -3.03 7.46
CA TRP A 99 14.92 -2.02 7.69
C TRP A 99 14.97 -1.73 9.20
N ASP A 100 16.16 -1.70 9.79
CA ASP A 100 16.34 -1.53 11.24
C ASP A 100 16.07 -0.10 11.75
N GLY A 101 15.87 0.87 10.84
CA GLY A 101 15.62 2.25 11.20
C GLY A 101 16.85 2.99 11.70
N ALA A 102 18.05 2.51 11.42
CA ALA A 102 19.27 3.19 11.83
C ALA A 102 19.45 4.51 11.05
N ASP A 103 20.10 5.46 11.71
CA ASP A 103 20.68 6.67 11.13
C ASP A 103 22.19 6.42 11.08
N ASP A 104 22.68 5.94 9.94
CA ASP A 104 24.02 5.36 9.81
C ASP A 104 25.10 6.44 9.86
N ASP A 105 24.82 7.67 9.50
CA ASP A 105 25.76 8.79 9.50
C ASP A 105 25.47 9.85 10.57
N ALA A 106 24.36 9.68 11.31
CA ALA A 106 23.93 10.53 12.43
C ALA A 106 23.69 12.00 12.04
N ASP A 107 23.25 12.23 10.79
CA ASP A 107 22.93 13.58 10.29
C ASP A 107 21.46 13.96 10.51
N GLY A 108 20.61 12.98 10.87
CA GLY A 108 19.19 13.15 11.14
C GLY A 108 18.31 13.11 9.90
N ASP A 109 18.84 12.74 8.73
CA ASP A 109 18.10 12.46 7.50
C ASP A 109 17.95 10.94 7.33
N TYR A 110 16.83 10.41 7.78
CA TYR A 110 16.54 8.97 7.74
C TYR A 110 16.10 8.45 6.37
N TYR A 111 15.96 9.32 5.38
CA TYR A 111 15.55 8.93 4.03
C TYR A 111 16.68 8.25 3.26
N ASP A 112 17.90 8.78 3.34
CA ASP A 112 19.06 8.24 2.64
C ASP A 112 19.70 7.03 3.32
N ASP A 113 19.36 6.78 4.60
CA ASP A 113 19.73 5.59 5.35
C ASP A 113 18.80 4.38 5.13
N VAL A 114 17.72 4.53 4.38
CA VAL A 114 16.76 3.44 4.16
C VAL A 114 17.38 2.33 3.32
N ASP A 115 17.72 1.20 3.95
CA ASP A 115 18.28 0.01 3.32
C ASP A 115 17.38 -1.22 3.56
N TRP A 116 16.41 -1.41 2.67
CA TRP A 116 15.50 -2.54 2.74
C TRP A 116 16.19 -3.85 2.38
N THR A 117 16.13 -4.81 3.27
CA THR A 117 16.56 -6.20 3.05
C THR A 117 15.36 -7.14 3.17
N PRO A 118 15.35 -8.31 2.47
CA PRO A 118 14.35 -9.33 2.76
C PRO A 118 14.35 -9.68 4.25
N VAL A 119 13.17 -9.85 4.84
CA VAL A 119 13.07 -10.21 6.27
C VAL A 119 13.87 -11.45 6.62
N PRO A 120 14.35 -11.59 7.86
CA PRO A 120 14.98 -12.82 8.34
C PRO A 120 14.06 -14.04 8.13
N THR A 121 14.65 -15.19 7.86
CA THR A 121 13.90 -16.45 7.66
C THR A 121 13.03 -16.76 8.88
N GLY A 122 11.75 -17.04 8.63
CA GLY A 122 10.76 -17.33 9.66
C GLY A 122 9.83 -16.15 9.94
N TYR A 123 10.28 -14.93 9.70
CA TYR A 123 9.44 -13.75 9.89
C TYR A 123 8.25 -13.76 8.94
N THR A 124 7.09 -13.35 9.45
CA THR A 124 5.85 -13.28 8.67
C THR A 124 5.10 -11.98 8.92
N TYR A 125 4.42 -11.52 7.86
CA TYR A 125 3.36 -10.53 7.94
C TYR A 125 2.05 -11.18 7.51
N GLU A 126 1.10 -11.28 8.42
CA GLU A 126 -0.18 -11.93 8.16
C GLU A 126 -1.30 -10.90 8.07
N PHE A 127 -2.08 -10.97 6.99
CA PHE A 127 -3.42 -10.39 6.91
C PHE A 127 -4.43 -11.46 7.30
N ASP A 128 -5.21 -11.20 8.34
CA ASP A 128 -6.22 -12.14 8.84
C ASP A 128 -7.61 -11.51 8.83
N LYS A 129 -8.59 -12.32 8.50
CA LYS A 129 -9.99 -11.96 8.62
C LYS A 129 -10.72 -12.96 9.50
N MET A 130 -11.01 -12.52 10.73
CA MET A 130 -11.82 -13.26 11.71
C MET A 130 -11.25 -14.64 12.11
N GLY A 131 -9.93 -14.89 11.93
CA GLY A 131 -9.30 -16.19 12.19
C GLY A 131 -9.75 -17.31 11.23
N ILE A 132 -10.33 -16.95 10.06
CA ILE A 132 -10.87 -17.92 9.08
C ILE A 132 -10.10 -17.83 7.77
N PHE A 133 -9.74 -16.62 7.35
CA PHE A 133 -9.01 -16.38 6.12
C PHE A 133 -7.70 -15.68 6.48
N SER A 134 -6.58 -16.17 5.95
CA SER A 134 -5.30 -15.51 6.10
C SER A 134 -4.49 -15.51 4.80
N ALA A 135 -3.64 -14.48 4.64
CA ALA A 135 -2.63 -14.40 3.61
C ALA A 135 -1.32 -13.93 4.28
N ILE A 136 -0.23 -14.63 4.01
CA ILE A 136 1.02 -14.49 4.74
C ILE A 136 2.16 -14.13 3.78
N ALA A 137 2.79 -12.98 3.99
CA ALA A 137 4.07 -12.63 3.40
C ALA A 137 5.20 -13.17 4.30
N ASP A 138 6.21 -13.80 3.72
CA ASP A 138 7.27 -14.55 4.42
C ASP A 138 8.69 -14.22 3.93
N GLY A 139 8.82 -13.17 3.14
CA GLY A 139 10.10 -12.79 2.52
C GLY A 139 10.45 -13.58 1.26
N SER A 140 9.57 -14.47 0.79
CA SER A 140 9.81 -15.21 -0.46
C SER A 140 9.70 -14.32 -1.70
N ALA A 141 10.30 -14.75 -2.81
CA ALA A 141 10.23 -14.07 -4.11
C ALA A 141 8.94 -14.39 -4.89
N SER A 142 7.86 -14.74 -4.19
CA SER A 142 6.57 -15.10 -4.79
C SER A 142 5.45 -14.27 -4.17
N GLY A 143 4.57 -13.73 -5.01
CA GLY A 143 3.33 -13.14 -4.53
C GLY A 143 2.41 -14.19 -3.90
N VAL A 144 1.51 -13.76 -3.04
CA VAL A 144 0.58 -14.63 -2.32
C VAL A 144 -0.86 -14.23 -2.65
N PRO A 145 -1.68 -15.16 -3.16
CA PRO A 145 -3.11 -14.89 -3.29
C PRO A 145 -3.72 -14.53 -1.93
N GLY A 146 -4.44 -13.42 -1.89
CA GLY A 146 -5.18 -13.00 -0.72
C GLY A 146 -6.61 -13.58 -0.72
N PHE A 147 -7.51 -12.81 -0.13
CA PHE A 147 -8.92 -13.20 0.04
C PHE A 147 -9.85 -11.97 -0.10
N THR A 148 -11.15 -12.18 0.01
CA THR A 148 -12.13 -11.09 -0.02
C THR A 148 -12.06 -10.26 1.26
N ILE A 149 -11.63 -8.99 1.13
CA ILE A 149 -11.63 -8.00 2.21
C ILE A 149 -13.06 -7.76 2.66
N ALA A 150 -13.93 -7.35 1.74
CA ALA A 150 -15.35 -7.10 2.00
C ALA A 150 -16.19 -7.17 0.72
N THR A 151 -17.51 -7.21 0.88
CA THR A 151 -18.47 -7.00 -0.19
C THR A 151 -19.08 -5.62 -0.04
N THR A 152 -19.12 -4.84 -1.10
CA THR A 152 -19.78 -3.53 -1.12
C THR A 152 -21.30 -3.67 -0.93
N ASP A 153 -21.92 -2.67 -0.35
CA ASP A 153 -23.38 -2.59 -0.28
C ASP A 153 -24.01 -2.20 -1.64
N GLY A 154 -25.33 -1.99 -1.66
CA GLY A 154 -26.06 -1.58 -2.85
C GLY A 154 -25.70 -0.19 -3.42
N ASN A 155 -24.86 0.58 -2.73
CA ASN A 155 -24.36 1.90 -3.14
C ASN A 155 -22.86 1.93 -3.41
N GLY A 156 -22.19 0.77 -3.37
CA GLY A 156 -20.73 0.68 -3.51
C GLY A 156 -19.94 1.00 -2.23
N TYR A 157 -20.62 1.17 -1.09
CA TYR A 157 -19.99 1.46 0.19
C TYR A 157 -19.45 0.17 0.84
N LEU A 158 -18.27 0.27 1.45
CA LEU A 158 -17.74 -0.71 2.40
C LEU A 158 -16.91 -0.01 3.47
N HIS A 159 -16.84 -0.63 4.65
CA HIS A 159 -15.88 -0.31 5.70
C HIS A 159 -15.46 -1.63 6.37
N GLN A 160 -14.18 -1.95 6.32
CA GLN A 160 -13.67 -3.21 6.85
C GLN A 160 -12.24 -3.06 7.34
N HIS A 161 -11.99 -3.54 8.55
CA HIS A 161 -10.63 -3.73 9.06
C HIS A 161 -10.23 -5.21 8.94
N LEU A 162 -8.98 -5.46 8.61
CA LEU A 162 -8.33 -6.76 8.74
C LEU A 162 -7.44 -6.75 9.97
N ASN A 163 -7.26 -7.89 10.61
CA ASN A 163 -6.18 -8.03 11.55
C ASN A 163 -4.86 -8.15 10.78
N MET A 164 -3.85 -7.46 11.23
CA MET A 164 -2.49 -7.53 10.67
C MET A 164 -1.52 -7.89 11.79
N TYR A 165 -0.68 -8.89 11.56
CA TYR A 165 0.26 -9.41 12.54
C TYR A 165 1.67 -9.44 11.98
N ILE A 166 2.67 -9.08 12.81
CA ILE A 166 4.08 -9.29 12.53
C ILE A 166 4.61 -10.26 13.57
N ASP A 167 5.18 -11.38 13.11
CA ASP A 167 5.67 -12.50 13.92
C ASP A 167 7.11 -12.84 13.49
N ASP A 168 7.99 -13.19 14.43
CA ASP A 168 9.35 -13.67 14.14
C ASP A 168 9.39 -15.18 13.79
N GLY A 169 8.24 -15.85 13.88
CA GLY A 169 8.04 -17.23 13.43
C GLY A 169 8.70 -18.29 14.29
N ASP A 170 9.25 -17.95 15.46
CA ASP A 170 9.90 -18.92 16.34
C ASP A 170 8.92 -19.67 17.27
N GLY A 171 7.63 -19.24 17.25
CA GLY A 171 6.57 -19.80 18.07
C GLY A 171 6.71 -19.53 19.57
N SER A 172 7.62 -18.65 19.95
CA SER A 172 7.85 -18.25 21.33
C SER A 172 7.05 -17.00 21.68
N THR A 173 6.53 -16.94 22.88
CA THR A 173 5.95 -15.69 23.41
C THR A 173 6.97 -14.85 24.18
N ALA A 174 8.21 -15.30 24.26
CA ALA A 174 9.30 -14.63 24.97
C ALA A 174 10.22 -13.82 24.05
N THR A 175 10.20 -14.13 22.76
CA THR A 175 10.88 -13.38 21.69
C THR A 175 9.85 -12.54 20.93
N VAL A 176 10.33 -11.56 20.22
CA VAL A 176 9.50 -10.62 19.46
C VAL A 176 10.23 -10.26 18.17
N PRO A 177 9.51 -9.86 17.10
CA PRO A 177 10.12 -9.29 15.91
C PRO A 177 11.09 -8.15 16.24
N GLN A 178 12.20 -8.07 15.51
CA GLN A 178 13.21 -7.04 15.70
C GLN A 178 12.60 -5.64 15.59
N ASP A 179 13.09 -4.72 16.43
CA ASP A 179 12.74 -3.30 16.31
C ASP A 179 13.15 -2.79 14.92
N GLY A 180 12.30 -2.00 14.30
CA GLY A 180 12.55 -1.44 12.97
C GLY A 180 11.27 -1.29 12.15
N PHE A 181 11.45 -1.13 10.85
CA PHE A 181 10.36 -0.96 9.90
C PHE A 181 10.25 -2.17 8.99
N TYR A 182 9.02 -2.47 8.64
CA TYR A 182 8.70 -3.55 7.73
C TYR A 182 7.96 -3.00 6.52
N LEU A 183 8.04 -3.71 5.38
CA LEU A 183 7.38 -3.28 4.15
C LEU A 183 6.70 -4.47 3.49
N VAL A 184 5.43 -4.32 3.18
CA VAL A 184 4.64 -5.28 2.38
C VAL A 184 3.78 -4.52 1.38
N GLY A 185 3.71 -5.02 0.15
CA GLY A 185 2.86 -4.49 -0.91
C GLY A 185 1.67 -5.38 -1.19
N ILE A 186 0.52 -4.78 -1.50
CA ILE A 186 -0.66 -5.50 -1.98
C ILE A 186 -1.28 -4.79 -3.19
N ASP A 187 -1.90 -5.58 -4.08
CA ASP A 187 -2.78 -5.08 -5.13
C ASP A 187 -4.23 -5.34 -4.77
N LEU A 188 -5.08 -4.34 -4.93
CA LEU A 188 -6.53 -4.48 -4.79
C LEU A 188 -7.16 -4.84 -6.13
N TYR A 189 -8.18 -5.71 -6.10
CA TYR A 189 -8.93 -6.04 -7.31
C TYR A 189 -10.38 -6.44 -7.01
N MET A 190 -11.19 -6.44 -8.08
CA MET A 190 -12.57 -6.93 -8.08
C MET A 190 -12.77 -7.81 -9.32
N ASN A 191 -13.59 -8.84 -9.21
CA ASN A 191 -13.92 -9.71 -10.36
C ASN A 191 -15.11 -9.15 -11.15
N GLU A 192 -15.11 -7.81 -11.37
CA GLU A 192 -16.19 -7.11 -12.07
C GLU A 192 -15.75 -6.64 -13.47
N PRO A 193 -16.59 -6.78 -14.50
CA PRO A 193 -16.25 -6.31 -15.84
C PRO A 193 -15.93 -4.81 -15.87
N GLY A 194 -14.80 -4.46 -16.45
CA GLY A 194 -14.36 -3.06 -16.59
C GLY A 194 -13.67 -2.48 -15.35
N VAL A 195 -13.54 -3.23 -14.26
CA VAL A 195 -12.73 -2.85 -13.12
C VAL A 195 -11.31 -3.40 -13.31
N LEU A 196 -10.33 -2.51 -13.27
CA LEU A 196 -8.91 -2.84 -13.37
C LEU A 196 -8.29 -2.90 -11.97
N ARG A 197 -7.26 -3.73 -11.79
CA ARG A 197 -6.48 -3.79 -10.55
C ARG A 197 -5.94 -2.42 -10.17
N SER A 198 -5.76 -2.21 -8.87
CA SER A 198 -5.00 -1.06 -8.38
C SER A 198 -3.52 -1.19 -8.79
N GLU A 199 -2.82 -0.09 -8.75
CA GLU A 199 -1.38 -0.14 -8.53
C GLU A 199 -1.12 -0.63 -7.10
N THR A 200 0.11 -1.11 -6.85
CA THR A 200 0.49 -1.62 -5.53
C THR A 200 0.37 -0.52 -4.47
N LEU A 201 -0.32 -0.83 -3.40
CA LEU A 201 -0.32 -0.04 -2.18
C LEU A 201 0.59 -0.70 -1.14
N TYR A 202 1.26 0.12 -0.33
CA TYR A 202 2.30 -0.31 0.58
C TYR A 202 1.94 -0.03 2.04
N PHE A 203 2.22 -1.01 2.89
CA PHE A 203 2.17 -0.88 4.34
C PHE A 203 3.59 -0.80 4.89
N VAL A 204 3.83 0.21 5.74
CA VAL A 204 5.12 0.47 6.39
C VAL A 204 4.91 0.49 7.91
N PRO A 205 4.67 -0.67 8.55
CA PRO A 205 4.59 -0.75 10.01
C PRO A 205 5.97 -0.59 10.66
N GLY A 206 6.03 0.27 11.69
CA GLY A 206 7.17 0.38 12.57
C GLY A 206 6.91 -0.32 13.90
N VAL A 207 7.79 -1.21 14.36
CA VAL A 207 7.64 -1.93 15.63
C VAL A 207 8.82 -1.70 16.56
N GLY A 208 8.56 -1.74 17.87
CA GLY A 208 9.56 -1.59 18.90
C GLY A 208 9.82 -0.14 19.33
N ALA A 209 10.84 0.03 20.18
CA ALA A 209 11.15 1.29 20.84
C ALA A 209 11.94 2.28 19.94
N HIS A 210 12.58 1.77 18.89
CA HIS A 210 13.47 2.55 18.01
C HIS A 210 12.79 2.91 16.67
N THR A 211 11.50 3.24 16.71
CA THR A 211 10.72 3.62 15.52
C THR A 211 10.02 4.98 15.71
N PRO A 212 10.78 6.07 15.96
CA PRO A 212 10.17 7.39 16.07
C PRO A 212 9.50 7.80 14.75
N ALA A 213 8.56 8.74 14.82
CA ALA A 213 7.78 9.19 13.67
C ALA A 213 8.66 9.66 12.50
N GLN A 214 9.81 10.29 12.78
CA GLN A 214 10.74 10.78 11.77
C GLN A 214 11.34 9.65 10.91
N HIS A 215 11.73 8.52 11.52
CA HIS A 215 12.24 7.36 10.79
C HIS A 215 11.15 6.71 9.94
N ARG A 216 9.91 6.61 10.48
CA ARG A 216 8.77 6.14 9.70
C ARG A 216 8.52 7.04 8.49
N ASP A 217 8.56 8.34 8.68
CA ASP A 217 8.31 9.31 7.62
C ASP A 217 9.41 9.22 6.54
N GLY A 218 10.68 8.97 6.92
CA GLY A 218 11.78 8.64 6.00
C GLY A 218 11.52 7.37 5.20
N ALA A 219 11.14 6.26 5.88
CA ALA A 219 10.78 5.01 5.23
C ALA A 219 9.62 5.17 4.23
N VAL A 220 8.55 5.89 4.63
CA VAL A 220 7.39 6.18 3.77
C VAL A 220 7.79 7.04 2.57
N ALA A 221 8.62 8.07 2.77
CA ALA A 221 9.12 8.92 1.69
C ALA A 221 9.94 8.10 0.70
N TRP A 222 10.84 7.26 1.18
CA TRP A 222 11.63 6.37 0.33
C TRP A 222 10.76 5.46 -0.53
N VAL A 223 9.74 4.81 0.06
CA VAL A 223 8.80 3.94 -0.68
C VAL A 223 8.06 4.75 -1.75
N ASN A 224 7.60 5.96 -1.42
CA ASN A 224 6.91 6.84 -2.38
C ASN A 224 7.80 7.20 -3.57
N ASP A 225 9.07 7.45 -3.34
CA ASP A 225 9.99 7.90 -4.39
C ASP A 225 10.58 6.76 -5.22
N ASN A 226 10.67 5.55 -4.65
CA ASN A 226 11.35 4.43 -5.28
C ASN A 226 10.42 3.31 -5.77
N LEU A 227 9.27 3.09 -5.13
CA LEU A 227 8.34 2.01 -5.47
C LEU A 227 6.99 2.53 -6.00
N VAL A 228 6.53 3.68 -5.51
CA VAL A 228 5.33 4.35 -6.00
C VAL A 228 5.69 5.19 -7.22
N ILE A 229 6.12 4.54 -8.31
CA ILE A 229 6.51 5.24 -9.54
C ILE A 229 5.24 5.84 -10.17
N PRO A 230 5.16 7.18 -10.39
CA PRO A 230 4.08 7.74 -11.17
C PRO A 230 4.13 7.15 -12.58
N GLU A 231 2.99 6.76 -13.14
CA GLU A 231 2.93 6.38 -14.55
C GLU A 231 3.65 7.45 -15.39
N PRO A 232 4.60 7.07 -16.24
CA PRO A 232 5.32 8.08 -17.00
C PRO A 232 4.34 8.85 -17.87
N ALA A 233 4.07 10.10 -17.52
CA ALA A 233 3.45 11.08 -18.41
C ALA A 233 4.18 11.16 -19.78
N GLY A 234 5.35 10.50 -19.86
CA GLY A 234 6.19 10.35 -21.04
C GLY A 234 5.60 9.53 -22.19
N LEU A 235 4.74 8.54 -21.95
CA LEU A 235 4.13 7.78 -23.05
C LEU A 235 3.11 8.64 -23.81
N SER A 236 2.39 9.52 -23.14
CA SER A 236 1.50 10.50 -23.80
C SER A 236 2.29 11.54 -24.61
N LEU A 237 3.45 11.98 -24.14
CA LEU A 237 4.33 12.90 -24.86
C LEU A 237 5.02 12.22 -26.06
N LEU A 238 5.43 10.96 -25.95
CA LEU A 238 6.01 10.20 -27.07
C LEU A 238 4.96 9.91 -28.16
N ALA A 239 3.72 9.60 -27.79
CA ALA A 239 2.62 9.42 -28.73
C ALA A 239 2.26 10.72 -29.45
N MET A 240 2.24 11.86 -28.75
CA MET A 240 1.99 13.18 -29.36
C MET A 240 3.18 13.66 -30.20
N GLY A 241 4.41 13.42 -29.74
CA GLY A 241 5.63 13.73 -30.49
C GLY A 241 5.77 12.89 -31.77
N GLY A 242 5.42 11.60 -31.71
CA GLY A 242 5.40 10.71 -32.87
C GLY A 242 4.38 11.12 -33.93
N LEU A 243 3.17 11.52 -33.55
CA LEU A 243 2.12 12.03 -34.45
C LEU A 243 2.54 13.37 -35.10
N ALA A 244 3.21 14.26 -34.39
CA ALA A 244 3.70 15.52 -34.94
C ALA A 244 4.82 15.30 -36.00
N LEU A 245 5.71 14.32 -35.78
CA LEU A 245 6.76 13.96 -36.75
C LEU A 245 6.19 13.28 -38.00
N ILE A 246 5.17 12.46 -37.88
CA ILE A 246 4.48 11.83 -39.02
C ILE A 246 3.75 12.89 -39.86
N ARG A 247 3.07 13.84 -39.20
CA ARG A 247 2.40 14.95 -39.90
C ARG A 247 3.36 15.84 -40.66
N ARG A 248 4.55 16.11 -40.12
CA ARG A 248 5.59 16.93 -40.78
C ARG A 248 6.20 16.23 -41.98
N ARG A 249 6.26 14.91 -42.03
CA ARG A 249 6.74 14.14 -43.20
C ARG A 249 5.73 14.11 -44.34
N MET A 250 4.40 14.10 -44.03
CA MET A 250 3.36 14.08 -45.07
C MET A 250 3.22 15.43 -45.82
N THR A 251 3.55 16.56 -45.17
CA THR A 251 3.47 17.87 -45.81
C THR A 251 4.64 18.16 -46.75
N ASN A 252 5.77 17.45 -46.63
CA ASN A 252 6.94 17.63 -47.50
C ASN A 252 6.94 16.77 -48.78
N VAL A 253 5.93 15.89 -48.97
CA VAL A 253 5.84 15.03 -50.17
C VAL A 253 4.94 15.63 -51.26
N GLN A 254 4.25 16.77 -51.01
CA GLN A 254 3.39 17.41 -52.00
C GLN A 254 4.04 18.62 -52.71
N SER A 255 5.34 18.77 -52.64
CA SER A 255 6.04 19.86 -53.32
C SER A 255 7.19 19.30 -54.19
N CYS A 256 6.80 18.49 -55.20
CA CYS A 256 7.62 18.18 -56.36
C CYS A 256 6.72 17.99 -57.58
#